data_4a7b401115d765677282c25d9a54a08e
#
_entry.id   4a7b401115d765677282c25d9a54a08e
#
_cell.length_a   1.000
_cell.length_b   1.000
_cell.length_c   1.000
_cell.angle_alpha   90.00
_cell.angle_beta   90.00
_cell.angle_gamma   90.00
#
_symmetry.space_group_name_H-M   'P 1'
#
loop_
_entity.id
_entity.type
_entity.pdbx_description
1 polymer ?
#
loop_
_entity_poly.entity_id
_entity_poly.type
_entity_poly.pdbx_seq_one_letter_code
_entity_poly.pdbx_strand_id
1 'polypeptide(L)'
;MTEYNRRELEDSRDNHRLAVLLVGRPYHADPLIQHKLSDLAAGMGVNILTDDIVRRENIEVNDAYILPQWAYVNRILKAVKWAAMQDNGIQCMQMTSFGCGPDAFLTDETRNLMKRYGKTLTLLKLDDIDNIGSIKLRVRSAIESLKLAAGECNRPVPVRPFVTPPAFQAADRKRTILAPFFTPFISPLIPSLMKLAGYKVENLPMSDAVSCDCGLRYANNEVCYPATLIVGDIVKAFESGKYVPE
;
A
#
# COMPACT_ATOMS: atom_id res chain seq x y z
N MET A 1 0.70 -23.48 -9.76
CA MET A 1 0.86 -22.45 -8.72
C MET A 1 -0.27 -22.49 -7.68
N THR A 2 -1.53 -22.47 -8.10
CA THR A 2 -2.65 -22.61 -7.14
C THR A 2 -2.62 -23.94 -6.35
N GLU A 3 -2.22 -25.04 -6.99
CA GLU A 3 -2.05 -26.33 -6.34
C GLU A 3 -0.94 -26.32 -5.29
N TYR A 4 0.18 -25.66 -5.60
CA TYR A 4 1.28 -25.46 -4.67
C TYR A 4 0.77 -24.70 -3.41
N ASN A 5 0.13 -23.56 -3.60
CA ASN A 5 -0.39 -22.77 -2.48
C ASN A 5 -1.38 -23.54 -1.59
N ARG A 6 -2.22 -24.37 -2.21
CA ARG A 6 -3.17 -25.21 -1.47
C ARG A 6 -2.45 -26.21 -0.57
N ARG A 7 -1.44 -26.90 -1.11
CA ARG A 7 -0.64 -27.87 -0.35
C ARG A 7 0.12 -27.21 0.82
N GLU A 8 0.77 -26.07 0.54
CA GLU A 8 1.48 -25.32 1.59
C GLU A 8 0.55 -24.83 2.69
N LEU A 9 -0.66 -24.41 2.33
CA LEU A 9 -1.67 -23.96 3.28
C LEU A 9 -2.21 -25.11 4.13
N GLU A 10 -2.48 -26.27 3.53
CA GLU A 10 -2.89 -27.50 4.21
C GLU A 10 -1.79 -27.95 5.17
N ASP A 11 -0.53 -28.05 4.71
CA ASP A 11 0.61 -28.41 5.57
C ASP A 11 0.80 -27.44 6.74
N SER A 12 0.63 -26.14 6.50
CA SER A 12 0.70 -25.13 7.56
C SER A 12 -0.35 -25.37 8.64
N ARG A 13 -1.57 -25.69 8.26
CA ARG A 13 -2.69 -25.93 9.19
C ARG A 13 -2.52 -27.25 9.96
N ASP A 14 -2.16 -28.31 9.24
CA ASP A 14 -2.03 -29.66 9.82
C ASP A 14 -0.85 -29.73 10.81
N ASN A 15 0.22 -29.03 10.53
CA ASN A 15 1.44 -29.02 11.34
C ASN A 15 1.57 -27.79 12.26
N HIS A 16 0.55 -26.92 12.34
CA HIS A 16 0.56 -25.67 13.12
C HIS A 16 1.79 -24.79 12.84
N ARG A 17 2.18 -24.70 11.57
CA ARG A 17 3.31 -23.88 11.12
C ARG A 17 2.85 -22.50 10.68
N LEU A 18 3.70 -21.52 10.90
CA LEU A 18 3.50 -20.19 10.33
C LEU A 18 3.54 -20.25 8.80
N ALA A 19 2.55 -19.71 8.14
CA ALA A 19 2.57 -19.46 6.69
C ALA A 19 2.77 -17.99 6.40
N VAL A 20 3.65 -17.68 5.47
CA VAL A 20 3.93 -16.33 5.01
C VAL A 20 3.53 -16.17 3.55
N LEU A 21 2.56 -15.32 3.31
CA LEU A 21 2.17 -14.90 1.98
C LEU A 21 3.14 -13.83 1.48
N LEU A 22 3.92 -14.15 0.45
CA LEU A 22 4.77 -13.20 -0.25
C LEU A 22 3.97 -12.53 -1.36
N VAL A 23 3.83 -11.20 -1.30
CA VAL A 23 3.15 -10.41 -2.32
C VAL A 23 4.10 -9.39 -2.93
N GLY A 24 3.91 -9.07 -4.21
CA GLY A 24 4.74 -8.10 -4.90
C GLY A 24 4.46 -8.06 -6.40
N ARG A 25 5.27 -7.31 -7.12
CA ARG A 25 5.26 -7.33 -8.59
C ARG A 25 5.73 -8.70 -9.10
N PRO A 26 5.30 -9.14 -10.30
CA PRO A 26 5.68 -10.46 -10.82
C PRO A 26 7.19 -10.75 -10.86
N TYR A 27 8.00 -9.73 -11.09
CA TYR A 27 9.45 -9.88 -11.10
C TYR A 27 10.04 -10.18 -9.71
N HIS A 28 9.33 -9.83 -8.62
CA HIS A 28 9.75 -10.20 -7.26
C HIS A 28 9.64 -11.72 -6.99
N ALA A 29 8.97 -12.48 -7.86
CA ALA A 29 8.95 -13.93 -7.77
C ALA A 29 10.25 -14.57 -8.27
N ASP A 30 11.10 -13.83 -8.99
CA ASP A 30 12.39 -14.32 -9.48
C ASP A 30 13.37 -14.50 -8.31
N PRO A 31 13.99 -15.70 -8.17
CA PRO A 31 14.89 -15.99 -7.05
C PRO A 31 16.14 -15.09 -6.99
N LEU A 32 16.58 -14.55 -8.12
CA LEU A 32 17.72 -13.63 -8.16
C LEU A 32 17.30 -12.25 -7.64
N ILE A 33 16.15 -11.76 -8.06
CA ILE A 33 15.63 -10.44 -7.65
C ILE A 33 15.29 -10.45 -6.16
N GLN A 34 14.66 -11.50 -5.66
CA GLN A 34 14.34 -11.62 -4.24
C GLN A 34 15.52 -12.12 -3.38
N HIS A 35 16.71 -12.32 -3.96
CA HIS A 35 17.89 -12.80 -3.25
C HIS A 35 17.66 -14.10 -2.45
N LYS A 36 16.83 -15.02 -2.98
CA LYS A 36 16.43 -16.29 -2.33
C LYS A 36 15.82 -16.11 -0.94
N LEU A 37 15.08 -15.04 -0.72
CA LEU A 37 14.42 -14.79 0.56
C LEU A 37 13.32 -15.81 0.88
N SER A 38 12.64 -16.33 -0.15
CA SER A 38 11.71 -17.45 0.00
C SER A 38 12.39 -18.70 0.56
N ASP A 39 13.58 -19.05 0.03
CA ASP A 39 14.34 -20.20 0.51
C ASP A 39 14.83 -19.99 1.95
N LEU A 40 15.26 -18.76 2.27
CA LEU A 40 15.66 -18.40 3.62
C LEU A 40 14.47 -18.55 4.61
N ALA A 41 13.31 -18.07 4.27
CA ALA A 41 12.11 -18.16 5.11
C ALA A 41 11.64 -19.62 5.25
N ALA A 42 11.63 -20.39 4.16
CA ALA A 42 11.33 -21.83 4.20
C ALA A 42 12.32 -22.60 5.07
N GLY A 43 13.62 -22.28 4.99
CA GLY A 43 14.65 -22.85 5.85
C GLY A 43 14.49 -22.57 7.36
N MET A 44 13.65 -21.58 7.71
CA MET A 44 13.24 -21.29 9.10
C MET A 44 11.97 -22.04 9.54
N GLY A 45 11.50 -23.00 8.73
CA GLY A 45 10.30 -23.80 9.04
C GLY A 45 8.97 -23.06 8.82
N VAL A 46 8.95 -22.12 7.88
CA VAL A 46 7.77 -21.35 7.50
C VAL A 46 7.28 -21.81 6.14
N ASN A 47 5.97 -22.02 6.00
CA ASN A 47 5.36 -22.31 4.71
C ASN A 47 5.26 -21.02 3.88
N ILE A 48 5.64 -21.07 2.61
CA ILE A 48 5.62 -19.91 1.74
C ILE A 48 4.43 -19.99 0.80
N LEU A 49 3.60 -18.95 0.84
CA LEU A 49 2.48 -18.77 -0.06
C LEU A 49 2.78 -17.63 -1.05
N THR A 50 2.20 -17.72 -2.23
CA THR A 50 2.30 -16.67 -3.26
C THR A 50 0.95 -16.03 -3.52
N ASP A 51 0.95 -14.82 -4.07
CA ASP A 51 -0.27 -14.06 -4.38
C ASP A 51 -1.18 -14.74 -5.42
N ASP A 52 -0.72 -15.81 -6.09
CA ASP A 52 -1.56 -16.67 -6.93
C ASP A 52 -2.67 -17.40 -6.14
N ILE A 53 -2.59 -17.44 -4.81
CA ILE A 53 -3.61 -18.06 -3.97
C ILE A 53 -4.99 -17.44 -4.20
N VAL A 54 -5.04 -16.14 -4.47
CA VAL A 54 -6.32 -15.41 -4.69
C VAL A 54 -6.81 -15.44 -6.13
N ARG A 55 -6.13 -16.15 -7.02
CA ARG A 55 -6.47 -16.15 -8.46
C ARG A 55 -7.87 -16.67 -8.77
N ARG A 56 -8.39 -17.56 -7.93
CA ARG A 56 -9.73 -18.16 -8.07
C ARG A 56 -10.68 -17.70 -6.98
N GLU A 57 -10.22 -16.86 -6.07
CA GLU A 57 -11.02 -16.34 -4.97
C GLU A 57 -11.78 -15.08 -5.42
N ASN A 58 -13.05 -15.01 -5.08
CA ASN A 58 -13.86 -13.82 -5.33
C ASN A 58 -13.69 -12.82 -4.18
N ILE A 59 -12.52 -12.17 -4.12
CA ILE A 59 -12.21 -11.16 -3.10
C ILE A 59 -12.47 -9.79 -3.70
N GLU A 60 -13.46 -9.11 -3.15
CA GLU A 60 -13.75 -7.72 -3.49
C GLU A 60 -12.90 -6.77 -2.62
N VAL A 61 -12.36 -5.74 -3.23
CA VAL A 61 -11.58 -4.69 -2.55
C VAL A 61 -12.32 -3.37 -2.71
N ASN A 62 -13.40 -3.22 -1.92
CA ASN A 62 -14.23 -2.00 -1.90
C ASN A 62 -13.89 -1.10 -0.71
N ASP A 63 -12.90 -1.50 0.07
CA ASP A 63 -12.47 -0.89 1.31
C ASP A 63 -11.01 -0.39 1.24
N ALA A 64 -10.63 0.16 0.09
CA ALA A 64 -9.36 0.83 -0.15
C ALA A 64 -9.60 2.24 -0.71
N TYR A 65 -8.74 3.19 -0.34
CA TYR A 65 -8.81 4.57 -0.84
C TYR A 65 -8.22 4.70 -2.25
N ILE A 66 -7.36 3.77 -2.65
CA ILE A 66 -6.79 3.74 -3.99
C ILE A 66 -7.73 3.02 -4.96
N LEU A 67 -7.92 3.59 -6.14
CA LEU A 67 -8.65 2.91 -7.20
C LEU A 67 -7.82 1.75 -7.77
N PRO A 68 -8.32 0.51 -7.74
CA PRO A 68 -7.59 -0.67 -8.22
C PRO A 68 -7.61 -0.77 -9.75
N GLN A 69 -7.06 0.25 -10.44
CA GLN A 69 -7.06 0.34 -11.91
C GLN A 69 -6.01 -0.58 -12.56
N TRP A 70 -4.90 -0.83 -11.85
CA TRP A 70 -3.81 -1.63 -12.37
C TRP A 70 -3.92 -3.08 -11.91
N ALA A 71 -3.72 -4.01 -12.83
CA ALA A 71 -3.88 -5.43 -12.58
C ALA A 71 -3.07 -5.94 -11.39
N TYR A 72 -1.81 -5.52 -11.28
CA TYR A 72 -0.94 -5.98 -10.19
C TYR A 72 -1.27 -5.32 -8.84
N VAL A 73 -1.62 -4.04 -8.83
CA VAL A 73 -2.10 -3.34 -7.63
C VAL A 73 -3.33 -4.06 -7.07
N ASN A 74 -4.31 -4.33 -7.94
CA ASN A 74 -5.52 -5.03 -7.56
C ASN A 74 -5.24 -6.45 -7.03
N ARG A 75 -4.34 -7.18 -7.69
CA ARG A 75 -3.94 -8.52 -7.26
C ARG A 75 -3.27 -8.50 -5.89
N ILE A 76 -2.35 -7.58 -5.64
CA ILE A 76 -1.68 -7.44 -4.34
C ILE A 76 -2.70 -7.07 -3.26
N LEU A 77 -3.59 -6.11 -3.50
CA LEU A 77 -4.65 -5.75 -2.55
C LEU A 77 -5.55 -6.93 -2.20
N LYS A 78 -5.97 -7.72 -3.19
CA LYS A 78 -6.77 -8.94 -2.96
C LYS A 78 -6.01 -9.97 -2.12
N ALA A 79 -4.73 -10.19 -2.42
CA ALA A 79 -3.90 -11.13 -1.69
C ALA A 79 -3.67 -10.69 -0.23
N VAL A 80 -3.40 -9.41 -0.01
CA VAL A 80 -3.26 -8.85 1.33
C VAL A 80 -4.57 -8.91 2.10
N LYS A 81 -5.71 -8.61 1.46
CA LYS A 81 -7.02 -8.73 2.09
C LYS A 81 -7.32 -10.18 2.48
N TRP A 82 -7.02 -11.12 1.59
CA TRP A 82 -7.15 -12.53 1.89
C TRP A 82 -6.35 -12.92 3.13
N ALA A 83 -5.07 -12.54 3.20
CA ALA A 83 -4.22 -12.83 4.36
C ALA A 83 -4.70 -12.13 5.64
N ALA A 84 -5.23 -10.91 5.52
CA ALA A 84 -5.80 -10.19 6.65
C ALA A 84 -7.01 -10.90 7.27
N MET A 85 -7.83 -11.55 6.45
CA MET A 85 -9.03 -12.28 6.86
C MET A 85 -8.73 -13.67 7.46
N GLN A 86 -7.50 -14.19 7.30
CA GLN A 86 -7.12 -15.48 7.88
C GLN A 86 -6.78 -15.35 9.38
N ASP A 87 -6.56 -16.47 10.02
CA ASP A 87 -6.06 -16.51 11.41
C ASP A 87 -4.61 -15.98 11.53
N ASN A 88 -4.08 -15.94 12.74
CA ASN A 88 -2.74 -15.42 13.00
C ASN A 88 -1.61 -16.36 12.52
N GLY A 89 -1.92 -17.59 12.15
CA GLY A 89 -0.98 -18.51 11.52
C GLY A 89 -0.59 -18.10 10.09
N ILE A 90 -1.34 -17.17 9.47
CA ILE A 90 -1.05 -16.67 8.14
C ILE A 90 -0.69 -15.18 8.21
N GLN A 91 0.50 -14.85 7.78
CA GLN A 91 1.05 -13.49 7.78
C GLN A 91 1.42 -13.03 6.38
N CYS A 92 1.59 -11.73 6.18
CA CYS A 92 1.88 -11.15 4.87
C CYS A 92 3.19 -10.37 4.89
N MET A 93 4.04 -10.65 3.89
CA MET A 93 5.23 -9.86 3.58
C MET A 93 5.10 -9.29 2.17
N GLN A 94 5.15 -7.99 2.04
CA GLN A 94 5.11 -7.30 0.76
C GLN A 94 6.51 -6.93 0.31
N MET A 95 6.85 -7.33 -0.90
CA MET A 95 8.09 -6.96 -1.57
C MET A 95 7.85 -5.73 -2.44
N THR A 96 8.78 -4.78 -2.40
CA THR A 96 8.79 -3.58 -3.24
C THR A 96 10.23 -3.23 -3.61
N SER A 97 10.43 -2.67 -4.80
CA SER A 97 11.73 -2.20 -5.26
C SER A 97 11.82 -0.68 -5.31
N PHE A 98 10.72 -0.02 -5.65
CA PHE A 98 10.72 1.42 -5.90
C PHE A 98 9.61 2.09 -5.09
N GLY A 99 9.92 3.26 -4.52
CA GLY A 99 8.93 4.15 -3.90
C GLY A 99 8.28 5.08 -4.93
N CYS A 100 7.92 4.60 -6.13
CA CYS A 100 7.36 5.43 -7.19
C CYS A 100 6.04 4.91 -7.73
N GLY A 101 5.24 5.83 -8.29
CA GLY A 101 3.96 5.52 -8.89
C GLY A 101 2.99 4.81 -7.96
N PRO A 102 2.20 3.86 -8.48
CA PRO A 102 1.17 3.18 -7.70
C PRO A 102 1.69 2.42 -6.49
N ASP A 103 2.95 1.94 -6.51
CA ASP A 103 3.50 1.11 -5.42
C ASP A 103 3.65 1.88 -4.10
N ALA A 104 3.94 3.17 -4.17
CA ALA A 104 4.03 4.02 -3.00
C ALA A 104 2.68 4.11 -2.26
N PHE A 105 1.60 4.37 -2.99
CA PHE A 105 0.25 4.43 -2.43
C PHE A 105 -0.27 3.04 -2.04
N LEU A 106 0.08 2.01 -2.82
CA LEU A 106 -0.28 0.62 -2.52
C LEU A 106 0.27 0.17 -1.16
N THR A 107 1.50 0.56 -0.84
CA THR A 107 2.13 0.19 0.45
C THR A 107 1.34 0.75 1.63
N ASP A 108 0.84 1.98 1.53
CA ASP A 108 0.00 2.57 2.58
C ASP A 108 -1.35 1.86 2.70
N GLU A 109 -1.99 1.58 1.56
CA GLU A 109 -3.27 0.89 1.56
C GLU A 109 -3.18 -0.52 2.12
N THR A 110 -2.16 -1.28 1.74
CA THR A 110 -1.94 -2.64 2.26
C THR A 110 -1.62 -2.63 3.75
N ARG A 111 -0.85 -1.66 4.23
CA ARG A 111 -0.56 -1.47 5.66
C ARG A 111 -1.83 -1.12 6.44
N ASN A 112 -2.64 -0.19 5.94
CA ASN A 112 -3.91 0.20 6.54
C ASN A 112 -4.91 -0.96 6.55
N LEU A 113 -4.97 -1.73 5.47
CA LEU A 113 -5.81 -2.91 5.37
C LEU A 113 -5.44 -3.94 6.46
N MET A 114 -4.18 -4.36 6.55
CA MET A 114 -3.71 -5.30 7.58
C MET A 114 -4.01 -4.79 9.00
N LYS A 115 -3.75 -3.50 9.25
CA LYS A 115 -4.01 -2.86 10.55
C LYS A 115 -5.48 -2.87 10.95
N ARG A 116 -6.41 -2.75 9.99
CA ARG A 116 -7.85 -2.87 10.28
C ARG A 116 -8.23 -4.23 10.83
N TYR A 117 -7.56 -5.29 10.38
CA TYR A 117 -7.73 -6.67 10.85
C TYR A 117 -6.82 -7.03 12.04
N GLY A 118 -6.15 -6.02 12.63
CA GLY A 118 -5.28 -6.24 13.79
C GLY A 118 -3.95 -6.91 13.47
N LYS A 119 -3.57 -6.99 12.20
CA LYS A 119 -2.32 -7.59 11.74
C LYS A 119 -1.31 -6.54 11.29
N THR A 120 -0.05 -6.94 11.27
CA THR A 120 1.07 -6.11 10.81
C THR A 120 1.52 -6.56 9.43
N LEU A 121 1.77 -5.60 8.53
CA LEU A 121 2.41 -5.85 7.25
C LEU A 121 3.93 -5.75 7.40
N THR A 122 4.65 -6.77 6.98
CA THR A 122 6.12 -6.68 6.84
C THR A 122 6.45 -6.20 5.43
N LEU A 123 7.11 -5.05 5.32
CA LEU A 123 7.57 -4.50 4.04
C LEU A 123 9.04 -4.81 3.82
N LEU A 124 9.36 -5.42 2.68
CA LEU A 124 10.72 -5.74 2.24
C LEU A 124 11.08 -4.90 1.01
N LYS A 125 11.98 -3.94 1.16
CA LYS A 125 12.56 -3.21 0.04
C LYS A 125 13.72 -4.00 -0.56
N LEU A 126 13.65 -4.26 -1.85
CA LEU A 126 14.62 -5.07 -2.62
C LEU A 126 15.43 -4.21 -3.60
N ASP A 127 15.53 -2.93 -3.36
CA ASP A 127 16.19 -1.94 -4.21
C ASP A 127 17.70 -1.81 -3.96
N ASP A 128 18.18 -2.31 -2.84
CA ASP A 128 19.58 -2.21 -2.46
C ASP A 128 20.30 -3.56 -2.68
N ILE A 129 20.91 -3.68 -3.85
CA ILE A 129 21.65 -4.89 -4.26
C ILE A 129 22.85 -5.16 -3.34
N ASP A 130 23.39 -4.12 -2.74
CA ASP A 130 24.64 -4.21 -1.97
C ASP A 130 24.44 -4.65 -0.51
N ASN A 131 23.18 -4.68 -0.02
CA ASN A 131 22.89 -4.93 1.40
C ASN A 131 22.00 -6.16 1.64
N ILE A 132 22.30 -7.28 0.99
CA ILE A 132 21.58 -8.56 1.16
C ILE A 132 21.56 -9.00 2.64
N GLY A 133 22.61 -8.69 3.41
CA GLY A 133 22.70 -9.05 4.81
C GLY A 133 21.62 -8.40 5.67
N SER A 134 21.35 -7.12 5.46
CA SER A 134 20.31 -6.40 6.23
C SER A 134 18.90 -6.92 5.90
N ILE A 135 18.63 -7.23 4.64
CA ILE A 135 17.33 -7.80 4.22
C ILE A 135 17.12 -9.18 4.86
N LYS A 136 18.14 -10.04 4.82
CA LYS A 136 18.10 -11.36 5.47
C LYS A 136 17.88 -11.25 6.97
N LEU A 137 18.54 -10.30 7.64
CA LEU A 137 18.35 -10.05 9.06
C LEU A 137 16.92 -9.59 9.37
N ARG A 138 16.37 -8.67 8.55
CA ARG A 138 14.98 -8.20 8.70
C ARG A 138 13.98 -9.35 8.51
N VAL A 139 14.16 -10.21 7.51
CA VAL A 139 13.30 -11.37 7.30
C VAL A 139 13.35 -12.32 8.51
N ARG A 140 14.56 -12.64 9.01
CA ARG A 140 14.70 -13.47 10.22
C ARG A 140 14.02 -12.85 11.42
N SER A 141 14.28 -11.59 11.70
CA SER A 141 13.68 -10.88 12.82
C SER A 141 12.16 -10.83 12.72
N ALA A 142 11.63 -10.56 11.51
CA ALA A 142 10.19 -10.55 11.27
C ALA A 142 9.57 -11.95 11.51
N ILE A 143 10.17 -13.02 10.97
CA ILE A 143 9.66 -14.39 11.13
C ILE A 143 9.66 -14.79 12.61
N GLU A 144 10.73 -14.55 13.34
CA GLU A 144 10.79 -14.87 14.76
C GLU A 144 9.75 -14.07 15.58
N SER A 145 9.59 -12.78 15.28
CA SER A 145 8.54 -11.95 15.90
C SER A 145 7.13 -12.48 15.60
N LEU A 146 6.87 -12.91 14.36
CA LEU A 146 5.57 -13.46 13.97
C LEU A 146 5.29 -14.82 14.61
N LYS A 147 6.31 -15.67 14.78
CA LYS A 147 6.18 -16.95 15.51
C LYS A 147 5.81 -16.73 16.98
N LEU A 148 6.44 -15.75 17.63
CA LEU A 148 6.10 -15.38 19.00
C LEU A 148 4.67 -14.86 19.10
N ALA A 149 4.27 -13.95 18.20
CA ALA A 149 2.92 -13.41 18.15
C ALA A 149 1.84 -14.46 17.85
N ALA A 150 2.14 -15.44 17.00
CA ALA A 150 1.23 -16.54 16.69
C ALA A 150 1.00 -17.46 17.90
N GLY A 151 2.00 -17.61 18.78
CA GLY A 151 1.88 -18.39 20.01
C GLY A 151 1.11 -17.70 21.14
N GLU A 152 1.06 -16.38 21.16
CA GLU A 152 0.56 -15.62 22.31
C GLU A 152 -0.92 -15.22 22.25
N CYS A 153 -1.56 -15.15 21.08
CA CYS A 153 -2.88 -14.55 21.01
C CYS A 153 -3.79 -15.10 19.90
N ASN A 154 -4.67 -16.01 20.30
CA ASN A 154 -5.83 -16.42 19.51
C ASN A 154 -7.07 -15.52 19.81
N ARG A 155 -6.86 -14.28 20.28
CA ARG A 155 -7.98 -13.37 20.52
C ARG A 155 -8.41 -12.74 19.20
N PRO A 156 -9.68 -12.90 18.79
CA PRO A 156 -10.19 -12.22 17.63
C PRO A 156 -10.09 -10.70 17.86
N VAL A 157 -9.29 -10.05 17.04
CA VAL A 157 -9.23 -8.59 17.05
C VAL A 157 -10.44 -8.07 16.27
N PRO A 158 -11.26 -7.18 16.85
CA PRO A 158 -12.38 -6.62 16.13
C PRO A 158 -11.90 -5.85 14.88
N VAL A 159 -12.46 -6.18 13.73
CA VAL A 159 -12.14 -5.52 12.46
C VAL A 159 -12.60 -4.07 12.55
N ARG A 160 -11.67 -3.14 12.33
CA ARG A 160 -12.01 -1.71 12.27
C ARG A 160 -12.75 -1.41 10.97
N PRO A 161 -13.91 -0.72 11.02
CA PRO A 161 -14.66 -0.41 9.81
C PRO A 161 -13.85 0.50 8.88
N PHE A 162 -14.02 0.29 7.60
CA PHE A 162 -13.55 1.23 6.59
C PHE A 162 -14.49 2.44 6.56
N VAL A 163 -13.93 3.63 6.66
CA VAL A 163 -14.71 4.87 6.53
C VAL A 163 -14.72 5.26 5.06
N THR A 164 -15.84 5.01 4.41
CA THR A 164 -16.03 5.42 3.01
C THR A 164 -16.10 6.95 2.95
N PRO A 165 -15.24 7.61 2.14
CA PRO A 165 -15.38 9.04 1.92
C PRO A 165 -16.76 9.37 1.34
N PRO A 166 -17.36 10.51 1.73
CA PRO A 166 -18.64 10.93 1.16
C PRO A 166 -18.49 11.12 -0.35
N ALA A 167 -19.47 10.62 -1.09
CA ALA A 167 -19.49 10.81 -2.54
C ALA A 167 -19.73 12.29 -2.87
N PHE A 168 -19.07 12.81 -3.91
CA PHE A 168 -19.26 14.15 -4.41
C PHE A 168 -20.72 14.33 -4.87
N GLN A 169 -21.39 15.32 -4.30
CA GLN A 169 -22.79 15.61 -4.57
C GLN A 169 -22.93 16.85 -5.48
N ALA A 170 -24.08 17.03 -6.08
CA ALA A 170 -24.36 18.23 -6.90
C ALA A 170 -24.19 19.53 -6.12
N ALA A 171 -24.49 19.52 -4.81
CA ALA A 171 -24.29 20.67 -3.92
C ALA A 171 -22.82 21.06 -3.73
N ASP A 172 -21.90 20.09 -3.84
CA ASP A 172 -20.46 20.29 -3.67
C ASP A 172 -19.84 21.07 -4.85
N ARG A 173 -20.56 21.23 -5.97
CA ARG A 173 -20.12 22.07 -7.09
C ARG A 173 -19.88 23.54 -6.71
N LYS A 174 -20.44 23.99 -5.59
CA LYS A 174 -20.21 25.33 -5.03
C LYS A 174 -18.84 25.46 -4.37
N ARG A 175 -18.23 24.36 -3.98
CA ARG A 175 -16.91 24.32 -3.34
C ARG A 175 -15.82 24.64 -4.35
N THR A 176 -14.75 25.28 -3.87
CA THR A 176 -13.57 25.53 -4.69
C THR A 176 -12.69 24.28 -4.69
N ILE A 177 -12.42 23.76 -5.88
CA ILE A 177 -11.50 22.65 -6.09
C ILE A 177 -10.10 23.23 -6.30
N LEU A 178 -9.16 22.89 -5.43
CA LEU A 178 -7.75 23.25 -5.60
C LEU A 178 -7.07 22.25 -6.52
N ALA A 179 -6.55 22.72 -7.65
CA ALA A 179 -5.83 21.90 -8.62
C ALA A 179 -4.32 22.14 -8.47
N PRO A 180 -3.50 21.09 -8.21
CA PRO A 180 -2.06 21.22 -8.25
C PRO A 180 -1.59 21.73 -9.60
N PHE A 181 -0.44 22.41 -9.62
CA PHE A 181 0.14 22.90 -10.86
C PHE A 181 0.78 21.74 -11.62
N PHE A 182 0.34 21.50 -12.85
CA PHE A 182 0.89 20.44 -13.71
C PHE A 182 2.01 20.95 -14.61
N THR A 183 1.65 21.86 -15.50
CA THR A 183 2.59 22.46 -16.48
C THR A 183 2.14 23.86 -16.86
N PRO A 184 3.04 24.72 -17.36
CA PRO A 184 2.68 26.03 -17.88
C PRO A 184 1.66 26.00 -19.01
N PHE A 185 1.56 24.89 -19.74
CA PHE A 185 0.65 24.74 -20.89
C PHE A 185 -0.74 24.24 -20.49
N ILE A 186 -0.84 23.37 -19.49
CA ILE A 186 -2.09 22.72 -19.10
C ILE A 186 -2.78 23.48 -17.98
N SER A 187 -2.04 23.85 -16.94
CA SER A 187 -2.61 24.44 -15.74
C SER A 187 -3.47 25.68 -15.99
N PRO A 188 -3.08 26.65 -16.86
CA PRO A 188 -3.91 27.82 -17.14
C PRO A 188 -5.27 27.49 -17.79
N LEU A 189 -5.39 26.35 -18.45
CA LEU A 189 -6.62 25.94 -19.15
C LEU A 189 -7.62 25.27 -18.20
N ILE A 190 -7.15 24.64 -17.11
CA ILE A 190 -7.99 23.83 -16.21
C ILE A 190 -9.15 24.65 -15.63
N PRO A 191 -8.97 25.84 -15.02
CA PRO A 191 -10.07 26.60 -14.45
C PRO A 191 -11.15 26.96 -15.47
N SER A 192 -10.74 27.35 -16.69
CA SER A 192 -11.65 27.73 -17.75
C SER A 192 -12.48 26.54 -18.26
N LEU A 193 -11.83 25.39 -18.49
CA LEU A 193 -12.50 24.16 -18.91
C LEU A 193 -13.45 23.64 -17.85
N MET A 194 -13.03 23.62 -16.59
CA MET A 194 -13.85 23.14 -15.49
C MET A 194 -15.03 24.06 -15.20
N LYS A 195 -14.88 25.38 -15.44
CA LYS A 195 -15.98 26.32 -15.35
C LYS A 195 -17.09 26.03 -16.36
N LEU A 196 -16.74 25.61 -17.58
CA LEU A 196 -17.73 25.18 -18.58
C LEU A 196 -18.52 23.95 -18.13
N ALA A 197 -17.88 23.06 -17.33
CA ALA A 197 -18.52 21.91 -16.73
C ALA A 197 -19.25 22.21 -15.41
N GLY A 198 -19.31 23.48 -14.98
CA GLY A 198 -20.01 23.93 -13.79
C GLY A 198 -19.24 23.75 -12.48
N TYR A 199 -17.91 23.64 -12.54
CA TYR A 199 -17.04 23.54 -11.36
C TYR A 199 -16.23 24.82 -11.15
N LYS A 200 -15.99 25.15 -9.89
CA LYS A 200 -15.08 26.23 -9.49
C LYS A 200 -13.71 25.63 -9.17
N VAL A 201 -12.73 25.87 -10.03
CA VAL A 201 -11.37 25.35 -9.85
C VAL A 201 -10.38 26.52 -9.78
N GLU A 202 -9.46 26.44 -8.83
CA GLU A 202 -8.31 27.34 -8.72
C GLU A 202 -7.03 26.52 -8.82
N ASN A 203 -6.10 26.96 -9.69
CA ASN A 203 -4.77 26.36 -9.74
C ASN A 203 -3.94 26.84 -8.55
N LEU A 204 -3.25 25.91 -7.90
CA LEU A 204 -2.18 26.25 -6.99
C LEU A 204 -0.97 26.79 -7.78
N PRO A 205 -0.13 27.63 -7.16
CA PRO A 205 1.12 28.07 -7.76
C PRO A 205 2.05 26.89 -8.07
N MET A 206 3.04 27.12 -8.93
CA MET A 206 4.10 26.13 -9.17
C MET A 206 4.83 25.84 -7.86
N SER A 207 5.20 24.57 -7.66
CA SER A 207 5.92 24.09 -6.48
C SER A 207 7.25 24.84 -6.29
N ASP A 208 7.59 25.14 -5.05
CA ASP A 208 8.81 25.79 -4.65
C ASP A 208 9.48 25.10 -3.43
N ALA A 209 10.49 25.68 -2.86
CA ALA A 209 11.19 25.13 -1.69
C ALA A 209 10.23 24.93 -0.49
N VAL A 210 9.29 25.85 -0.26
CA VAL A 210 8.31 25.73 0.83
C VAL A 210 7.37 24.54 0.58
N SER A 211 6.99 24.31 -0.68
CA SER A 211 6.21 23.13 -1.07
C SER A 211 6.97 21.84 -0.73
N CYS A 212 8.29 21.80 -0.99
CA CYS A 212 9.13 20.67 -0.62
C CYS A 212 9.16 20.45 0.90
N ASP A 213 9.38 21.48 1.68
CA ASP A 213 9.46 21.40 3.15
C ASP A 213 8.12 20.95 3.75
N CYS A 214 7.00 21.50 3.29
CA CYS A 214 5.66 21.08 3.70
C CYS A 214 5.41 19.61 3.31
N GLY A 215 5.77 19.25 2.09
CA GLY A 215 5.60 17.88 1.60
C GLY A 215 6.39 16.86 2.43
N LEU A 216 7.65 17.12 2.71
CA LEU A 216 8.49 16.24 3.54
C LEU A 216 7.98 16.10 4.98
N ARG A 217 7.24 17.08 5.49
CA ARG A 217 6.65 17.04 6.82
C ARG A 217 5.40 16.18 6.91
N TYR A 218 4.58 16.16 5.86
CA TYR A 218 3.25 15.55 5.88
C TYR A 218 3.07 14.37 4.95
N ALA A 219 3.85 14.27 3.87
CA ALA A 219 3.78 13.13 2.97
C ALA A 219 4.43 11.89 3.59
N ASN A 220 3.95 10.72 3.20
CA ASN A 220 4.59 9.47 3.53
C ASN A 220 5.97 9.38 2.85
N ASN A 221 6.96 8.88 3.60
CA ASN A 221 8.34 8.70 3.12
C ASN A 221 8.49 7.73 1.93
N GLU A 222 7.46 6.93 1.67
CA GLU A 222 7.46 5.94 0.58
C GLU A 222 6.98 6.54 -0.74
N VAL A 223 6.36 7.73 -0.74
CA VAL A 223 5.90 8.36 -1.98
C VAL A 223 7.04 9.00 -2.76
N CYS A 224 6.88 9.08 -4.08
CA CYS A 224 7.88 9.72 -4.95
C CYS A 224 7.94 11.24 -4.74
N TYR A 225 9.06 11.83 -5.09
CA TYR A 225 9.29 13.28 -4.91
C TYR A 225 8.22 14.17 -5.56
N PRO A 226 7.73 13.91 -6.78
CA PRO A 226 6.62 14.69 -7.35
C PRO A 226 5.35 14.62 -6.50
N ALA A 227 5.00 13.46 -5.95
CA ALA A 227 3.85 13.35 -5.05
C ALA A 227 4.07 14.11 -3.74
N THR A 228 5.29 14.10 -3.20
CA THR A 228 5.67 14.91 -2.04
C THR A 228 5.44 16.40 -2.31
N LEU A 229 5.84 16.91 -3.48
CA LEU A 229 5.61 18.30 -3.87
C LEU A 229 4.10 18.63 -3.95
N ILE A 230 3.29 17.75 -4.53
CA ILE A 230 1.84 17.95 -4.63
C ILE A 230 1.19 18.02 -3.24
N VAL A 231 1.57 17.12 -2.33
CA VAL A 231 1.13 17.18 -0.93
C VAL A 231 1.54 18.50 -0.29
N GLY A 232 2.79 18.92 -0.52
CA GLY A 232 3.31 20.18 -0.01
C GLY A 232 2.59 21.40 -0.56
N ASP A 233 2.25 21.44 -1.83
CA ASP A 233 1.48 22.52 -2.45
C ASP A 233 0.09 22.66 -1.79
N ILE A 234 -0.57 21.54 -1.53
CA ILE A 234 -1.88 21.51 -0.87
C ILE A 234 -1.76 22.01 0.58
N VAL A 235 -0.81 21.48 1.34
CA VAL A 235 -0.57 21.89 2.74
C VAL A 235 -0.24 23.38 2.81
N LYS A 236 0.69 23.85 2.00
CA LYS A 236 1.08 25.26 1.90
C LYS A 236 -0.13 26.17 1.57
N ALA A 237 -1.01 25.70 0.69
CA ALA A 237 -2.22 26.45 0.35
C ALA A 237 -3.12 26.67 1.58
N PHE A 238 -3.32 25.65 2.42
CA PHE A 238 -4.09 25.77 3.66
C PHE A 238 -3.32 26.56 4.74
N GLU A 239 -2.03 26.34 4.91
CA GLU A 239 -1.22 27.12 5.88
C GLU A 239 -1.15 28.60 5.53
N SER A 240 -1.34 28.98 4.27
CA SER A 240 -1.42 30.39 3.85
C SER A 240 -2.62 31.16 4.43
N GLY A 241 -3.61 30.46 4.97
CA GLY A 241 -4.87 31.03 5.44
C GLY A 241 -5.83 31.51 4.33
N LYS A 242 -5.45 31.38 3.05
CA LYS A 242 -6.32 31.75 1.90
C LYS A 242 -7.49 30.78 1.75
N TYR A 243 -7.28 29.52 2.11
CA TYR A 243 -8.27 28.46 1.98
C TYR A 243 -8.56 27.87 3.35
N VAL A 244 -9.85 27.74 3.66
CA VAL A 244 -10.31 27.14 4.92
C VAL A 244 -11.01 25.82 4.57
N PRO A 245 -10.61 24.68 5.15
CA PRO A 245 -11.36 23.45 5.01
C PRO A 245 -12.76 23.61 5.61
N GLU A 246 -13.78 23.20 4.88
CA GLU A 246 -15.17 23.11 5.39
C GLU A 246 -15.44 21.75 6.03
#